data_e45fd685426d2851425930c5ac968816
#
_entry.id   e45fd685426d2851425930c5ac968816
#
_cell.length_a   1.000
_cell.length_b   1.000
_cell.length_c   1.000
_cell.angle_alpha   90.00
_cell.angle_beta   90.00
_cell.angle_gamma   90.00
#
_symmetry.space_group_name_H-M   'P 1'
#
loop_
_entity.id
_entity.type
_entity.pdbx_description
1 polymer ?
#
loop_
_entity_poly.entity_id
_entity_poly.type
_entity_poly.pdbx_seq_one_letter_code
_entity_poly.pdbx_strand_id
1 'polypeptide(L)'
;SYNKMIDDLEDSAERLAKTEREQAWQEMAKQVAHEIKNPLTPMRLTVQSFQKNSGFKSENEKIKLNDFCEILIEQIDTMSNVATSFSDFATLPKTQLEKTDIVEATKKVVEIFEQNNITLDTSNENIFVKLDKEQWIRVMTNLIKNSIQSIPHDRESNIQVKIIESTKKVKIIVSDNGLGVSNKNREKIFEPKFTTKSDGMGLG
;
A
#
# COMPACT_ATOMS: atom_id res chain seq x y z
N SER A 1 13.53 -42.05 -12.49
CA SER A 1 12.16 -42.47 -12.23
C SER A 1 11.26 -41.21 -12.16
N TYR A 2 9.96 -41.35 -12.43
CA TYR A 2 8.98 -40.26 -12.48
C TYR A 2 9.00 -39.41 -11.21
N ASN A 3 9.07 -40.00 -10.04
CA ASN A 3 9.13 -39.26 -8.75
C ASN A 3 10.40 -38.42 -8.65
N LYS A 4 11.55 -38.90 -9.10
CA LYS A 4 12.79 -38.12 -9.08
C LYS A 4 12.71 -36.88 -9.99
N MET A 5 11.97 -36.95 -11.10
CA MET A 5 11.76 -35.79 -11.98
C MET A 5 10.83 -34.75 -11.36
N ILE A 6 9.84 -35.17 -10.55
CA ILE A 6 8.98 -34.27 -9.79
C ILE A 6 9.80 -33.55 -8.71
N ASP A 7 10.59 -34.28 -7.93
CA ASP A 7 11.46 -33.73 -6.90
C ASP A 7 12.48 -32.71 -7.50
N ASP A 8 13.10 -33.05 -8.65
CA ASP A 8 14.03 -32.18 -9.38
C ASP A 8 13.33 -30.90 -9.93
N LEU A 9 12.06 -31.01 -10.33
CA LEU A 9 11.24 -29.86 -10.76
C LEU A 9 10.84 -28.96 -9.59
N GLU A 10 10.45 -29.53 -8.45
CA GLU A 10 10.12 -28.78 -7.23
C GLU A 10 11.35 -28.04 -6.72
N ASP A 11 12.51 -28.68 -6.63
CA ASP A 11 13.78 -28.07 -6.25
C ASP A 11 14.18 -26.92 -7.20
N SER A 12 13.98 -27.11 -8.50
CA SER A 12 14.30 -26.09 -9.52
C SER A 12 13.37 -24.90 -9.42
N ALA A 13 12.06 -25.12 -9.16
CA ALA A 13 11.09 -24.08 -8.97
C ALA A 13 11.36 -23.27 -7.67
N GLU A 14 11.76 -23.96 -6.59
CA GLU A 14 12.11 -23.30 -5.34
C GLU A 14 13.39 -22.45 -5.45
N ARG A 15 14.41 -22.95 -6.18
CA ARG A 15 15.62 -22.17 -6.48
C ARG A 15 15.36 -20.95 -7.35
N LEU A 16 14.53 -21.10 -8.39
CA LEU A 16 14.11 -19.98 -9.26
C LEU A 16 13.38 -18.92 -8.42
N ALA A 17 12.38 -19.31 -7.63
CA ALA A 17 11.63 -18.40 -6.77
C ALA A 17 12.54 -17.68 -5.76
N LYS A 18 13.56 -18.37 -5.23
CA LYS A 18 14.56 -17.77 -4.32
C LYS A 18 15.42 -16.73 -5.06
N THR A 19 15.90 -17.07 -6.25
CA THR A 19 16.75 -16.17 -7.06
C THR A 19 15.99 -14.93 -7.51
N GLU A 20 14.75 -15.07 -7.96
CA GLU A 20 13.88 -13.94 -8.31
C GLU A 20 13.62 -13.05 -7.10
N ARG A 21 13.42 -13.64 -5.91
CA ARG A 21 13.25 -12.89 -4.66
C ARG A 21 14.52 -12.11 -4.28
N GLU A 22 15.71 -12.71 -4.42
CA GLU A 22 16.99 -12.07 -4.15
C GLU A 22 17.26 -10.90 -5.12
N GLN A 23 16.96 -11.07 -6.40
CA GLN A 23 17.07 -10.00 -7.40
C GLN A 23 16.11 -8.85 -7.11
N ALA A 24 14.83 -9.16 -6.85
CA ALA A 24 13.85 -8.18 -6.46
C ALA A 24 14.29 -7.42 -5.18
N TRP A 25 14.86 -8.12 -4.20
CA TRP A 25 15.41 -7.53 -2.98
C TRP A 25 16.55 -6.54 -3.26
N GLN A 26 17.52 -6.89 -4.12
CA GLN A 26 18.63 -5.99 -4.46
C GLN A 26 18.16 -4.73 -5.18
N GLU A 27 17.24 -4.87 -6.12
CA GLU A 27 16.66 -3.73 -6.81
C GLU A 27 15.87 -2.82 -5.87
N MET A 28 15.11 -3.42 -4.94
CA MET A 28 14.35 -2.66 -3.95
C MET A 28 15.23 -1.95 -2.95
N ALA A 29 16.30 -2.58 -2.47
CA ALA A 29 17.25 -1.92 -1.58
C ALA A 29 17.82 -0.64 -2.21
N LYS A 30 18.10 -0.67 -3.51
CA LYS A 30 18.55 0.51 -4.27
C LYS A 30 17.46 1.57 -4.36
N GLN A 31 16.21 1.17 -4.62
CA GLN A 31 15.08 2.09 -4.69
C GLN A 31 14.80 2.72 -3.32
N VAL A 32 14.75 1.92 -2.25
CA VAL A 32 14.54 2.41 -0.87
C VAL A 32 15.61 3.44 -0.50
N ALA A 33 16.88 3.20 -0.85
CA ALA A 33 17.94 4.17 -0.61
C ALA A 33 17.68 5.51 -1.32
N HIS A 34 17.16 5.48 -2.56
CA HIS A 34 16.75 6.68 -3.29
C HIS A 34 15.54 7.38 -2.66
N GLU A 35 14.51 6.62 -2.31
CA GLU A 35 13.27 7.14 -1.70
C GLU A 35 13.52 7.75 -0.31
N ILE A 36 14.43 7.19 0.48
CA ILE A 36 14.88 7.78 1.75
C ILE A 36 15.69 9.06 1.51
N LYS A 37 16.55 9.08 0.49
CA LYS A 37 17.39 10.25 0.18
C LYS A 37 16.58 11.46 -0.29
N ASN A 38 15.47 11.22 -1.02
CA ASN A 38 14.62 12.26 -1.56
C ASN A 38 14.04 13.19 -0.49
N PRO A 39 13.43 12.72 0.61
CA PRO A 39 12.93 13.58 1.68
C PRO A 39 14.06 14.16 2.55
N LEU A 40 15.20 13.47 2.68
CA LEU A 40 16.33 14.00 3.47
C LEU A 40 16.94 15.26 2.87
N THR A 41 16.96 15.41 1.55
CA THR A 41 17.53 16.58 0.88
C THR A 41 16.77 17.87 1.18
N PRO A 42 15.43 17.95 1.03
CA PRO A 42 14.68 19.14 1.41
C PRO A 42 14.70 19.40 2.92
N MET A 43 14.66 18.36 3.78
CA MET A 43 14.85 18.54 5.23
C MET A 43 16.15 19.28 5.54
N ARG A 44 17.25 18.81 5.00
CA ARG A 44 18.57 19.44 5.21
C ARG A 44 18.56 20.89 4.75
N LEU A 45 18.01 21.17 3.57
CA LEU A 45 17.94 22.52 3.03
C LEU A 45 17.06 23.43 3.90
N THR A 46 15.95 22.92 4.42
CA THR A 46 15.05 23.66 5.30
C THR A 46 15.73 23.98 6.62
N VAL A 47 16.42 23.01 7.24
CA VAL A 47 17.22 23.22 8.46
C VAL A 47 18.33 24.24 8.23
N GLN A 48 19.05 24.14 7.10
CA GLN A 48 20.12 25.09 6.76
C GLN A 48 19.58 26.51 6.51
N SER A 49 18.42 26.61 5.87
CA SER A 49 17.75 27.91 5.67
C SER A 49 17.35 28.54 7.01
N PHE A 50 16.85 27.73 7.93
CA PHE A 50 16.48 28.15 9.28
C PHE A 50 17.69 28.63 10.08
N GLN A 51 18.81 27.88 10.06
CA GLN A 51 20.06 28.28 10.72
C GLN A 51 20.62 29.62 10.23
N LYS A 52 20.47 29.91 8.92
CA LYS A 52 20.91 31.18 8.34
C LYS A 52 20.04 32.38 8.71
N ASN A 53 18.76 32.13 9.02
CA ASN A 53 17.77 33.17 9.29
C ASN A 53 17.46 33.35 10.78
N SER A 54 18.25 32.79 11.69
CA SER A 54 18.01 32.79 13.14
C SER A 54 18.25 34.16 13.80
N GLY A 55 17.18 34.94 13.80
CA GLY A 55 17.11 36.24 14.50
C GLY A 55 15.66 36.56 14.86
N PHE A 56 15.00 35.69 15.67
CA PHE A 56 13.57 35.77 15.97
C PHE A 56 13.19 36.94 16.86
N LYS A 57 12.39 37.89 16.35
CA LYS A 57 11.82 39.01 17.14
C LYS A 57 10.38 39.40 16.77
N SER A 58 9.65 38.66 15.93
CA SER A 58 8.29 39.06 15.51
C SER A 58 7.31 37.88 15.28
N GLU A 59 6.00 38.17 15.16
CA GLU A 59 4.93 37.20 14.85
C GLU A 59 5.18 36.45 13.51
N ASN A 60 5.78 37.12 12.53
CA ASN A 60 6.20 36.52 11.28
C ASN A 60 7.22 35.40 11.45
N GLU A 61 7.97 35.41 12.54
CA GLU A 61 8.96 34.36 12.84
C GLU A 61 8.29 33.10 13.38
N LYS A 62 7.21 33.24 14.14
CA LYS A 62 6.40 32.09 14.59
C LYS A 62 5.72 31.40 13.41
N ILE A 63 5.21 32.15 12.43
CA ILE A 63 4.59 31.59 11.22
C ILE A 63 5.64 30.77 10.46
N LYS A 64 6.83 31.32 10.23
CA LYS A 64 7.90 30.59 9.55
C LYS A 64 8.35 29.34 10.32
N LEU A 65 8.33 29.36 11.66
CA LEU A 65 8.63 28.19 12.47
C LEU A 65 7.57 27.09 12.30
N ASN A 66 6.29 27.46 12.25
CA ASN A 66 5.21 26.52 12.00
C ASN A 66 5.33 25.89 10.63
N ASP A 67 5.51 26.68 9.57
CA ASP A 67 5.70 26.19 8.20
C ASP A 67 6.91 25.23 8.13
N PHE A 68 7.98 25.55 8.84
CA PHE A 68 9.16 24.70 8.96
C PHE A 68 8.85 23.36 9.64
N CYS A 69 8.13 23.39 10.76
CA CYS A 69 7.74 22.17 11.47
C CYS A 69 6.80 21.30 10.63
N GLU A 70 5.85 21.90 9.91
CA GLU A 70 4.93 21.18 9.02
C GLU A 70 5.70 20.45 7.90
N ILE A 71 6.63 21.13 7.23
CA ILE A 71 7.48 20.50 6.21
C ILE A 71 8.31 19.35 6.79
N LEU A 72 8.87 19.50 7.99
CA LEU A 72 9.63 18.43 8.63
C LEU A 72 8.76 17.23 8.97
N ILE A 73 7.56 17.46 9.49
CA ILE A 73 6.59 16.39 9.82
C ILE A 73 6.22 15.63 8.55
N GLU A 74 5.86 16.34 7.48
CA GLU A 74 5.53 15.73 6.19
C GLU A 74 6.66 14.83 5.66
N GLN A 75 7.92 15.29 5.78
CA GLN A 75 9.07 14.50 5.35
C GLN A 75 9.31 13.27 6.25
N ILE A 76 9.11 13.40 7.56
CA ILE A 76 9.19 12.27 8.50
C ILE A 76 8.12 11.23 8.18
N ASP A 77 6.89 11.66 7.92
CA ASP A 77 5.79 10.78 7.55
C ASP A 77 6.07 10.04 6.24
N THR A 78 6.61 10.74 5.26
CA THR A 78 7.06 10.15 3.99
C THR A 78 8.12 9.07 4.22
N MET A 79 9.14 9.34 5.02
CA MET A 79 10.17 8.35 5.36
C MET A 79 9.60 7.15 6.12
N SER A 80 8.69 7.39 7.06
CA SER A 80 8.02 6.34 7.83
C SER A 80 7.21 5.42 6.93
N ASN A 81 6.49 5.99 5.97
CA ASN A 81 5.72 5.24 4.97
C ASN A 81 6.63 4.39 4.07
N VAL A 82 7.76 4.93 3.62
CA VAL A 82 8.78 4.20 2.85
C VAL A 82 9.34 3.04 3.65
N ALA A 83 9.75 3.28 4.90
CA ALA A 83 10.32 2.25 5.77
C ALA A 83 9.30 1.14 6.08
N THR A 84 8.04 1.51 6.32
CA THR A 84 6.96 0.55 6.58
C THR A 84 6.70 -0.32 5.37
N SER A 85 6.54 0.28 4.20
CA SER A 85 6.30 -0.47 2.95
C SER A 85 7.46 -1.40 2.60
N PHE A 86 8.69 -0.97 2.89
CA PHE A 86 9.89 -1.82 2.73
C PHE A 86 9.88 -3.01 3.70
N SER A 87 9.61 -2.76 4.99
CA SER A 87 9.49 -3.81 6.00
C SER A 87 8.42 -4.83 5.65
N ASP A 88 7.28 -4.34 5.18
CA ASP A 88 6.15 -5.15 4.75
C ASP A 88 6.46 -6.05 3.57
N PHE A 89 7.29 -5.58 2.65
CA PHE A 89 7.75 -6.40 1.52
C PHE A 89 8.83 -7.40 1.93
N ALA A 90 9.73 -7.01 2.82
CA ALA A 90 10.84 -7.84 3.28
C ALA A 90 10.39 -9.02 4.15
N THR A 91 9.31 -8.84 4.91
CA THR A 91 8.70 -9.85 5.77
C THR A 91 7.43 -10.39 5.12
N LEU A 92 7.56 -11.27 4.11
CA LEU A 92 6.44 -12.10 3.70
C LEU A 92 6.28 -13.23 4.73
N PRO A 93 5.34 -13.15 5.67
CA PRO A 93 5.10 -14.23 6.62
C PRO A 93 4.65 -15.48 5.86
N LYS A 94 4.98 -16.66 6.40
CA LYS A 94 4.42 -17.91 5.87
C LYS A 94 2.90 -17.81 5.94
N THR A 95 2.24 -17.99 4.80
CA THR A 95 0.78 -17.94 4.70
C THR A 95 0.14 -18.94 5.65
N GLN A 96 -0.70 -18.46 6.56
CA GLN A 96 -1.47 -19.27 7.49
C GLN A 96 -2.93 -19.33 7.07
N LEU A 97 -3.27 -20.38 6.32
CA LEU A 97 -4.63 -20.57 5.84
C LEU A 97 -5.55 -21.07 6.95
N GLU A 98 -6.53 -20.29 7.33
CA GLU A 98 -7.57 -20.63 8.30
C GLU A 98 -8.98 -20.45 7.72
N LYS A 99 -9.98 -21.11 8.32
CA LYS A 99 -11.38 -20.90 7.95
C LYS A 99 -11.83 -19.55 8.48
N THR A 100 -11.98 -18.59 7.60
CA THR A 100 -12.27 -17.19 7.94
C THR A 100 -13.62 -16.78 7.36
N ASP A 101 -14.43 -16.07 8.15
CA ASP A 101 -15.58 -15.34 7.64
C ASP A 101 -15.08 -14.06 6.95
N ILE A 102 -15.12 -14.06 5.61
CA ILE A 102 -14.62 -12.96 4.79
C ILE A 102 -15.50 -11.71 4.90
N VAL A 103 -16.78 -11.86 5.21
CA VAL A 103 -17.70 -10.73 5.40
C VAL A 103 -17.32 -9.97 6.67
N GLU A 104 -17.20 -10.69 7.80
CA GLU A 104 -16.77 -10.09 9.06
C GLU A 104 -15.38 -9.45 8.97
N ALA A 105 -14.43 -10.15 8.34
CA ALA A 105 -13.08 -9.63 8.17
C ALA A 105 -13.05 -8.35 7.31
N THR A 106 -13.85 -8.30 6.23
CA THR A 106 -13.95 -7.12 5.37
C THR A 106 -14.67 -5.96 6.08
N LYS A 107 -15.73 -6.26 6.84
CA LYS A 107 -16.47 -5.25 7.61
C LYS A 107 -15.55 -4.51 8.59
N LYS A 108 -14.70 -5.23 9.31
CA LYS A 108 -13.70 -4.62 10.22
C LYS A 108 -12.73 -3.67 9.51
N VAL A 109 -12.36 -3.98 8.27
CA VAL A 109 -11.51 -3.07 7.47
C VAL A 109 -12.30 -1.84 7.04
N VAL A 110 -13.54 -2.00 6.58
CA VAL A 110 -14.39 -0.87 6.16
C VAL A 110 -14.64 0.09 7.33
N GLU A 111 -14.88 -0.42 8.54
CA GLU A 111 -15.07 0.37 9.76
C GLU A 111 -13.88 1.30 10.08
N ILE A 112 -12.65 0.91 9.74
CA ILE A 112 -11.46 1.77 9.92
C ILE A 112 -11.56 3.05 9.06
N PHE A 113 -12.27 2.99 7.94
CA PHE A 113 -12.41 4.08 6.97
C PHE A 113 -13.83 4.68 6.93
N GLU A 114 -14.58 4.62 8.03
CA GLU A 114 -15.99 5.05 8.10
C GLU A 114 -16.24 6.50 7.63
N GLN A 115 -15.24 7.38 7.74
CA GLN A 115 -15.33 8.78 7.30
C GLN A 115 -15.34 8.94 5.77
N ASN A 116 -15.12 7.87 4.99
CA ASN A 116 -14.89 7.95 3.55
C ASN A 116 -16.09 7.45 2.71
N ASN A 117 -17.31 7.44 3.26
CA ASN A 117 -18.51 7.00 2.55
C ASN A 117 -18.32 5.69 1.79
N ILE A 118 -18.03 4.61 2.54
CA ILE A 118 -17.81 3.27 2.01
C ILE A 118 -19.03 2.41 2.31
N THR A 119 -19.60 1.78 1.27
CA THR A 119 -20.71 0.82 1.41
C THR A 119 -20.22 -0.61 1.24
N LEU A 120 -20.66 -1.51 2.12
CA LEU A 120 -20.42 -2.95 2.02
C LEU A 120 -21.72 -3.65 1.66
N ASP A 121 -21.73 -4.31 0.50
CA ASP A 121 -22.86 -5.10 -0.02
C ASP A 121 -22.45 -6.57 -0.11
N THR A 122 -23.26 -7.48 0.46
CA THR A 122 -22.91 -8.90 0.53
C THR A 122 -24.10 -9.77 0.13
N SER A 123 -23.84 -10.85 -0.61
CA SER A 123 -24.87 -11.81 -1.00
C SER A 123 -25.40 -12.65 0.17
N ASN A 124 -24.58 -12.84 1.20
CA ASN A 124 -24.88 -13.59 2.42
C ASN A 124 -24.24 -12.91 3.64
N GLU A 125 -24.85 -13.09 4.82
CA GLU A 125 -24.33 -12.50 6.07
C GLU A 125 -22.99 -13.10 6.52
N ASN A 126 -22.78 -14.39 6.27
CA ASN A 126 -21.55 -15.10 6.61
C ASN A 126 -21.07 -15.88 5.38
N ILE A 127 -19.82 -15.68 4.99
CA ILE A 127 -19.18 -16.39 3.87
C ILE A 127 -17.84 -16.90 4.35
N PHE A 128 -17.73 -18.23 4.52
CA PHE A 128 -16.51 -18.85 5.01
C PHE A 128 -15.61 -19.30 3.88
N VAL A 129 -14.37 -18.82 3.89
CA VAL A 129 -13.32 -19.20 2.95
C VAL A 129 -12.05 -19.60 3.67
N LYS A 130 -11.21 -20.40 3.03
CA LYS A 130 -9.90 -20.77 3.55
C LYS A 130 -8.88 -19.75 3.04
N LEU A 131 -8.49 -18.81 3.89
CA LEU A 131 -7.52 -17.75 3.56
C LEU A 131 -6.71 -17.34 4.81
N ASP A 132 -5.65 -16.58 4.58
CA ASP A 132 -4.89 -15.92 5.63
C ASP A 132 -5.56 -14.58 5.95
N LYS A 133 -6.06 -14.47 7.18
CA LYS A 133 -6.84 -13.31 7.63
C LYS A 133 -6.01 -12.02 7.65
N GLU A 134 -4.73 -12.09 8.06
CA GLU A 134 -3.87 -10.91 8.11
C GLU A 134 -3.54 -10.41 6.70
N GLN A 135 -3.23 -11.32 5.79
CA GLN A 135 -3.02 -10.97 4.38
C GLN A 135 -4.29 -10.41 3.75
N TRP A 136 -5.47 -10.96 4.10
CA TRP A 136 -6.74 -10.43 3.63
C TRP A 136 -6.98 -8.99 4.06
N ILE A 137 -6.79 -8.70 5.35
CA ILE A 137 -6.90 -7.34 5.91
C ILE A 137 -5.96 -6.39 5.17
N ARG A 138 -4.73 -6.82 4.91
CA ARG A 138 -3.74 -6.03 4.17
C ARG A 138 -4.17 -5.73 2.75
N VAL A 139 -4.67 -6.74 2.02
CA VAL A 139 -5.17 -6.56 0.64
C VAL A 139 -6.34 -5.57 0.62
N MET A 140 -7.34 -5.75 1.48
CA MET A 140 -8.50 -4.86 1.52
C MET A 140 -8.13 -3.44 1.93
N THR A 141 -7.25 -3.27 2.91
CA THR A 141 -6.73 -1.97 3.32
C THR A 141 -6.04 -1.24 2.15
N ASN A 142 -5.22 -1.94 1.37
CA ASN A 142 -4.54 -1.36 0.21
C ASN A 142 -5.52 -0.95 -0.88
N LEU A 143 -6.52 -1.80 -1.19
CA LEU A 143 -7.54 -1.49 -2.19
C LEU A 143 -8.36 -0.27 -1.79
N ILE A 144 -8.85 -0.21 -0.54
CA ILE A 144 -9.63 0.91 -0.02
C ILE A 144 -8.79 2.20 0.00
N LYS A 145 -7.55 2.16 0.50
CA LYS A 145 -6.65 3.32 0.45
C LYS A 145 -6.41 3.81 -0.98
N ASN A 146 -6.22 2.89 -1.93
CA ASN A 146 -6.05 3.25 -3.33
C ASN A 146 -7.31 3.92 -3.90
N SER A 147 -8.49 3.40 -3.56
CA SER A 147 -9.76 4.01 -3.95
C SER A 147 -9.90 5.42 -3.39
N ILE A 148 -9.69 5.62 -2.08
CA ILE A 148 -9.75 6.95 -1.44
C ILE A 148 -8.79 7.93 -2.12
N GLN A 149 -7.55 7.52 -2.34
CA GLN A 149 -6.52 8.36 -2.95
C GLN A 149 -6.74 8.66 -4.45
N SER A 150 -7.59 7.87 -5.12
CA SER A 150 -7.94 8.10 -6.53
C SER A 150 -9.01 9.18 -6.71
N ILE A 151 -9.71 9.54 -5.63
CA ILE A 151 -10.83 10.50 -5.68
C ILE A 151 -10.29 11.92 -5.52
N PRO A 152 -10.57 12.82 -6.46
CA PRO A 152 -10.17 14.23 -6.36
C PRO A 152 -10.77 14.90 -5.12
N HIS A 153 -10.07 15.88 -4.55
CA HIS A 153 -10.49 16.60 -3.34
C HIS A 153 -11.80 17.38 -3.49
N ASP A 154 -12.18 17.74 -4.71
CA ASP A 154 -13.41 18.45 -5.08
C ASP A 154 -14.61 17.52 -5.28
N ARG A 155 -14.43 16.20 -5.09
CA ARG A 155 -15.46 15.18 -5.29
C ARG A 155 -15.74 14.44 -3.98
N GLU A 156 -17.01 14.32 -3.65
CA GLU A 156 -17.44 13.47 -2.53
C GLU A 156 -17.11 11.99 -2.81
N SER A 157 -16.49 11.35 -1.82
CA SER A 157 -16.10 9.95 -1.89
C SER A 157 -17.34 9.05 -1.99
N ASN A 158 -17.31 8.10 -2.94
CA ASN A 158 -18.30 7.03 -3.05
C ASN A 158 -17.57 5.74 -3.43
N ILE A 159 -17.36 4.88 -2.42
CA ILE A 159 -16.66 3.62 -2.57
C ILE A 159 -17.63 2.48 -2.23
N GLN A 160 -17.69 1.46 -3.09
CA GLN A 160 -18.53 0.31 -2.88
C GLN A 160 -17.69 -0.96 -2.86
N VAL A 161 -17.83 -1.75 -1.79
CA VAL A 161 -17.26 -3.09 -1.67
C VAL A 161 -18.39 -4.10 -1.79
N LYS A 162 -18.31 -5.02 -2.77
CA LYS A 162 -19.28 -6.11 -2.95
C LYS A 162 -18.62 -7.46 -2.74
N ILE A 163 -19.29 -8.34 -1.99
CA ILE A 163 -18.88 -9.72 -1.78
C ILE A 163 -19.99 -10.62 -2.32
N ILE A 164 -19.68 -11.38 -3.37
CA ILE A 164 -20.63 -12.25 -4.06
C ILE A 164 -20.13 -13.68 -3.97
N GLU A 165 -20.91 -14.52 -3.28
CA GLU A 165 -20.67 -15.94 -3.22
C GLU A 165 -21.31 -16.65 -4.42
N SER A 166 -20.58 -17.59 -5.02
CA SER A 166 -21.07 -18.52 -6.01
C SER A 166 -20.63 -19.94 -5.67
N THR A 167 -21.15 -20.94 -6.35
CA THR A 167 -20.94 -22.38 -6.05
C THR A 167 -19.47 -22.81 -5.89
N LYS A 168 -18.54 -22.10 -6.52
CA LYS A 168 -17.09 -22.45 -6.51
C LYS A 168 -16.16 -21.30 -6.18
N LYS A 169 -16.69 -20.08 -6.06
CA LYS A 169 -15.86 -18.86 -5.95
C LYS A 169 -16.56 -17.82 -5.09
N VAL A 170 -15.76 -17.08 -4.35
CA VAL A 170 -16.20 -15.81 -3.78
C VAL A 170 -15.54 -14.69 -4.61
N LYS A 171 -16.36 -13.78 -5.12
CA LYS A 171 -15.93 -12.63 -5.90
C LYS A 171 -16.03 -11.38 -5.05
N ILE A 172 -14.92 -10.66 -4.94
CA ILE A 172 -14.88 -9.37 -4.27
C ILE A 172 -14.69 -8.29 -5.34
N ILE A 173 -15.48 -7.23 -5.24
CA ILE A 173 -15.44 -6.09 -6.14
C ILE A 173 -15.30 -4.85 -5.29
N VAL A 174 -14.27 -4.06 -5.53
CA VAL A 174 -14.09 -2.72 -4.97
C VAL A 174 -14.26 -1.74 -6.11
N SER A 175 -15.19 -0.81 -5.97
CA SER A 175 -15.50 0.21 -6.96
C SER A 175 -15.43 1.59 -6.32
N ASP A 176 -14.87 2.55 -7.01
CA ASP A 176 -14.76 3.93 -6.58
C ASP A 176 -15.20 4.90 -7.69
N ASN A 177 -15.45 6.15 -7.31
CA ASN A 177 -15.77 7.24 -8.23
C ASN A 177 -14.54 8.13 -8.51
N GLY A 178 -13.34 7.57 -8.39
CA GLY A 178 -12.09 8.28 -8.63
C GLY A 178 -11.78 8.56 -10.10
N LEU A 179 -10.54 8.91 -10.40
CA LEU A 179 -10.06 9.23 -11.76
C LEU A 179 -9.96 7.97 -12.64
N GLY A 180 -9.99 6.79 -12.03
CA GLY A 180 -9.82 5.52 -12.73
C GLY A 180 -8.41 5.29 -13.27
N VAL A 181 -8.26 4.20 -14.03
CA VAL A 181 -6.99 3.80 -14.64
C VAL A 181 -7.08 3.94 -16.16
N SER A 182 -6.16 4.71 -16.77
CA SER A 182 -6.09 4.86 -18.21
C SER A 182 -5.84 3.53 -18.92
N ASN A 183 -6.35 3.34 -20.14
CA ASN A 183 -6.16 2.10 -20.90
C ASN A 183 -4.68 1.72 -21.06
N LYS A 184 -3.81 2.72 -21.21
CA LYS A 184 -2.35 2.55 -21.35
C LYS A 184 -1.71 1.94 -20.07
N ASN A 185 -2.30 2.18 -18.92
CA ASN A 185 -1.75 1.77 -17.63
C ASN A 185 -2.38 0.48 -17.10
N ARG A 186 -3.49 -0.01 -17.68
CA ARG A 186 -4.22 -1.19 -17.20
C ARG A 186 -3.38 -2.46 -17.12
N GLU A 187 -2.49 -2.65 -18.08
CA GLU A 187 -1.60 -3.83 -18.09
C GLU A 187 -0.46 -3.69 -17.07
N LYS A 188 -0.11 -2.46 -16.72
CA LYS A 188 1.02 -2.16 -15.84
C LYS A 188 0.68 -2.07 -14.35
N ILE A 189 -0.60 -1.96 -13.98
CA ILE A 189 -1.00 -1.78 -12.57
C ILE A 189 -0.59 -2.93 -11.65
N PHE A 190 -0.28 -4.10 -12.20
CA PHE A 190 0.22 -5.27 -11.47
C PHE A 190 1.74 -5.46 -11.61
N GLU A 191 2.41 -4.61 -12.39
CA GLU A 191 3.87 -4.65 -12.44
C GLU A 191 4.44 -4.05 -11.14
N PRO A 192 5.44 -4.70 -10.52
CA PRO A 192 6.15 -4.13 -9.39
C PRO A 192 6.70 -2.75 -9.73
N LYS A 193 6.61 -1.81 -8.78
CA LYS A 193 7.09 -0.43 -8.92
C LYS A 193 6.26 0.48 -9.83
N PHE A 194 5.18 -0.02 -10.43
CA PHE A 194 4.32 0.85 -11.22
C PHE A 194 3.46 1.74 -10.31
N THR A 195 3.58 3.03 -10.47
CA THR A 195 2.74 4.04 -9.80
C THR A 195 2.52 5.23 -10.69
N THR A 196 1.36 5.85 -10.58
CA THR A 196 1.04 7.15 -11.19
C THR A 196 1.03 8.27 -10.15
N LYS A 197 1.30 7.95 -8.89
CA LYS A 197 1.30 8.89 -7.76
C LYS A 197 2.71 9.40 -7.50
N SER A 198 2.83 10.70 -7.19
CA SER A 198 4.13 11.33 -6.85
C SER A 198 4.81 10.67 -5.65
N ASP A 199 4.03 10.20 -4.69
CA ASP A 199 4.52 9.64 -3.42
C ASP A 199 4.29 8.12 -3.33
N GLY A 200 3.92 7.50 -4.45
CA GLY A 200 3.63 6.07 -4.52
C GLY A 200 4.88 5.26 -4.86
N MET A 201 5.19 4.24 -4.06
CA MET A 201 6.30 3.30 -4.35
C MET A 201 5.94 2.18 -5.32
N GLY A 202 4.68 2.06 -5.73
CA GLY A 202 4.22 0.97 -6.61
C GLY A 202 4.39 -0.43 -5.99
N LEU A 203 4.25 -0.55 -4.68
CA LEU A 203 4.40 -1.80 -3.91
C LEU A 203 3.08 -2.32 -3.34
N GLY A 204 1.96 -1.66 -3.69
CA GLY A 204 0.62 -2.00 -3.23
C GLY A 204 -0.08 -3.05 -4.07
#